data_229aff26e3b50342eeb9474ad83bd0dc
#
_entry.id   229aff26e3b50342eeb9474ad83bd0dc
#
_cell.length_a   1.000
_cell.length_b   1.000
_cell.length_c   1.000
_cell.angle_alpha   90.00
_cell.angle_beta   90.00
_cell.angle_gamma   90.00
#
_symmetry.space_group_name_H-M   'P 1'
#
loop_
_entity.id
_entity.type
_entity.pdbx_description
1 polymer ?
#
loop_
_entity_poly.entity_id
_entity_poly.type
_entity_poly.pdbx_seq_one_letter_code
_entity_poly.pdbx_strand_id
1 'polypeptide(L)'
;MKRTLLRTTLAAVLLASTALPVVAQSIPTVRVGWTIPAEEAKYWLMRRPQEFPNLGKTYKIEFIQFQGTTPMVQAMAAGALDCSTQAPLSLAQGAVESDLNAYIVAQHAGEKPGSFSVYWAVKAESPIKTLADMKGKTVGINVYGSGVYYPMALLLRKNGLDPEKDIKLVETGFPPSEDAIRSGRVDVGVMIQPFAARAEAKGGLRKLFALSDIQQNIVHIIEVCKKEFVDKNPEAAKSYVRDLTAGMKKALANRNETLQVVSEVTKAPVAGLDTYLLKPVDFAREPGARPNFAGIQAMFDLYQQAGLLKKPLDVKQFRRDDVTAPLE
;
A
#
# COMPACT_ATOMS: atom_id res chain seq x y z
N MET A 1 3.28 14.07 -100.09
CA MET A 1 4.08 13.38 -99.06
C MET A 1 3.96 14.21 -97.77
N LYS A 2 3.10 13.77 -96.87
CA LYS A 2 2.89 14.42 -95.53
C LYS A 2 3.53 13.52 -94.50
N ARG A 3 4.55 14.00 -93.76
CA ARG A 3 5.20 13.32 -92.63
C ARG A 3 4.48 13.76 -91.35
N THR A 4 3.83 12.80 -90.69
CA THR A 4 3.18 12.97 -89.37
C THR A 4 4.21 12.71 -88.28
N LEU A 5 4.51 13.70 -87.44
CA LEU A 5 5.37 13.60 -86.29
C LEU A 5 4.52 13.12 -85.11
N LEU A 6 4.86 11.97 -84.55
CA LEU A 6 4.27 11.41 -83.33
C LEU A 6 5.01 12.03 -82.11
N ARG A 7 4.33 12.80 -81.30
CA ARG A 7 4.83 13.32 -80.01
C ARG A 7 4.45 12.35 -78.89
N THR A 8 5.43 11.66 -78.35
CA THR A 8 5.30 10.84 -77.11
C THR A 8 5.48 11.74 -75.90
N THR A 9 4.39 11.94 -75.15
CA THR A 9 4.41 12.62 -73.87
C THR A 9 4.69 11.59 -72.79
N LEU A 10 5.85 11.73 -72.07
CA LEU A 10 6.26 10.94 -70.94
C LEU A 10 5.60 11.56 -69.72
N ALA A 11 4.64 10.90 -69.06
CA ALA A 11 4.03 11.31 -67.80
C ALA A 11 4.89 10.80 -66.65
N ALA A 12 5.59 11.70 -65.97
CA ALA A 12 6.30 11.39 -64.71
C ALA A 12 5.29 11.34 -63.56
N VAL A 13 5.05 10.14 -63.00
CA VAL A 13 4.26 9.97 -61.77
C VAL A 13 5.17 10.26 -60.58
N LEU A 14 5.01 11.41 -59.94
CA LEU A 14 5.60 11.73 -58.66
C LEU A 14 4.85 10.95 -57.54
N LEU A 15 5.48 9.90 -56.99
CA LEU A 15 5.06 9.26 -55.76
C LEU A 15 5.41 10.18 -54.56
N ALA A 16 4.46 10.96 -54.09
CA ALA A 16 4.57 11.71 -52.87
C ALA A 16 4.44 10.73 -51.70
N SER A 17 5.58 10.37 -51.09
CA SER A 17 5.63 9.62 -49.84
C SER A 17 5.10 10.51 -48.72
N THR A 18 3.85 10.33 -48.31
CA THR A 18 3.30 10.98 -47.11
C THR A 18 3.86 10.26 -45.89
N ALA A 19 4.97 10.78 -45.34
CA ALA A 19 5.43 10.41 -44.02
C ALA A 19 4.40 10.91 -42.98
N LEU A 20 3.59 9.97 -42.47
CA LEU A 20 2.72 10.27 -41.32
C LEU A 20 3.62 10.66 -40.14
N PRO A 21 3.34 11.77 -39.45
CA PRO A 21 4.09 12.11 -38.23
C PRO A 21 3.89 10.98 -37.21
N VAL A 22 4.96 10.30 -36.85
CA VAL A 22 5.00 9.45 -35.67
C VAL A 22 4.82 10.38 -34.47
N VAL A 23 3.59 10.47 -33.95
CA VAL A 23 3.32 11.13 -32.67
C VAL A 23 4.06 10.32 -31.63
N ALA A 24 5.20 10.83 -31.15
CA ALA A 24 5.90 10.22 -30.03
C ALA A 24 4.93 10.19 -28.86
N GLN A 25 4.48 8.99 -28.49
CA GLN A 25 3.55 8.79 -27.40
C GLN A 25 4.27 9.25 -26.11
N SER A 26 3.73 10.27 -25.46
CA SER A 26 4.31 10.79 -24.23
C SER A 26 4.33 9.69 -23.17
N ILE A 27 5.49 9.52 -22.50
CA ILE A 27 5.65 8.54 -21.43
C ILE A 27 4.63 8.87 -20.32
N PRO A 28 3.71 7.93 -19.99
CA PRO A 28 2.68 8.18 -18.99
C PRO A 28 3.29 8.39 -17.60
N THR A 29 2.71 9.29 -16.82
CA THR A 29 3.02 9.47 -15.40
C THR A 29 2.08 8.62 -14.56
N VAL A 30 2.64 7.80 -13.68
CA VAL A 30 1.91 7.03 -12.68
C VAL A 30 1.89 7.84 -11.39
N ARG A 31 0.72 8.28 -10.96
CA ARG A 31 0.53 8.98 -9.67
C ARG A 31 0.31 7.93 -8.59
N VAL A 32 1.25 7.83 -7.66
CA VAL A 32 1.31 6.74 -6.67
C VAL A 32 1.14 7.27 -5.27
N GLY A 33 0.05 6.86 -4.63
CA GLY A 33 -0.19 7.11 -3.21
C GLY A 33 0.66 6.17 -2.34
N TRP A 34 1.25 6.70 -1.27
CA TRP A 34 2.03 5.92 -0.33
C TRP A 34 1.88 6.41 1.12
N THR A 35 2.26 5.57 2.08
CA THR A 35 2.25 5.88 3.51
C THR A 35 3.44 5.20 4.21
N ILE A 36 3.61 5.44 5.49
CA ILE A 36 4.52 4.70 6.37
C ILE A 36 3.67 3.66 7.11
N PRO A 37 4.16 2.43 7.30
CA PRO A 37 5.49 1.84 7.06
C PRO A 37 5.50 0.80 5.91
N ALA A 38 6.64 0.09 5.82
CA ALA A 38 6.79 -1.17 5.10
C ALA A 38 6.58 -1.09 3.58
N GLU A 39 7.07 -0.01 2.98
CA GLU A 39 7.04 0.22 1.54
C GLU A 39 8.45 0.33 0.94
N GLU A 40 9.37 -0.51 1.38
CA GLU A 40 10.79 -0.45 1.02
C GLU A 40 11.01 -0.47 -0.49
N ALA A 41 10.20 -1.21 -1.24
CA ALA A 41 10.25 -1.22 -2.71
C ALA A 41 10.03 0.18 -3.30
N LYS A 42 9.04 0.93 -2.80
CA LYS A 42 8.80 2.32 -3.23
C LYS A 42 9.90 3.26 -2.74
N TYR A 43 10.40 3.06 -1.52
CA TYR A 43 11.48 3.90 -0.99
C TYR A 43 12.75 3.78 -1.82
N TRP A 44 13.07 2.58 -2.34
CA TRP A 44 14.15 2.38 -3.31
C TRP A 44 13.89 3.13 -4.61
N LEU A 45 12.70 3.04 -5.18
CA LEU A 45 12.30 3.81 -6.36
C LEU A 45 12.43 5.32 -6.14
N MET A 46 12.08 5.82 -4.95
CA MET A 46 12.17 7.23 -4.60
C MET A 46 13.61 7.73 -4.47
N ARG A 47 14.52 6.89 -3.95
CA ARG A 47 15.88 7.31 -3.55
C ARG A 47 16.98 6.83 -4.47
N ARG A 48 16.72 5.79 -5.25
CA ARG A 48 17.67 5.19 -6.20
C ARG A 48 17.03 5.01 -7.59
N PRO A 49 16.33 6.03 -8.14
CA PRO A 49 15.55 5.90 -9.38
C PRO A 49 16.40 5.42 -10.57
N GLN A 50 17.68 5.75 -10.60
CA GLN A 50 18.62 5.34 -11.64
C GLN A 50 18.88 3.84 -11.71
N GLU A 51 18.51 3.09 -10.67
CA GLU A 51 18.68 1.64 -10.61
C GLU A 51 17.50 0.87 -11.22
N PHE A 52 16.47 1.57 -11.67
CA PHE A 52 15.26 1.01 -12.23
C PHE A 52 15.16 1.30 -13.73
N PRO A 53 15.40 0.28 -14.58
CA PRO A 53 15.62 0.50 -16.01
C PRO A 53 14.37 0.97 -16.75
N ASN A 54 13.18 0.74 -16.21
CA ASN A 54 11.92 1.13 -16.83
C ASN A 54 11.51 2.57 -16.47
N LEU A 55 11.89 3.05 -15.29
CA LEU A 55 11.57 4.38 -14.82
C LEU A 55 12.23 5.46 -15.70
N GLY A 56 11.43 6.41 -16.17
CA GLY A 56 11.82 7.45 -17.11
C GLY A 56 11.85 7.00 -18.59
N LYS A 57 11.65 5.70 -18.90
CA LYS A 57 11.60 5.17 -20.26
C LYS A 57 10.20 4.72 -20.68
N THR A 58 9.55 3.88 -19.85
CA THR A 58 8.21 3.36 -20.13
C THR A 58 7.14 4.05 -19.29
N TYR A 59 7.51 4.60 -18.13
CA TYR A 59 6.66 5.40 -17.28
C TYR A 59 7.47 6.45 -16.51
N LYS A 60 6.80 7.50 -16.07
CA LYS A 60 7.27 8.45 -15.03
C LYS A 60 6.49 8.16 -13.76
N ILE A 61 6.97 8.62 -12.61
CA ILE A 61 6.30 8.40 -11.34
C ILE A 61 6.19 9.72 -10.56
N GLU A 62 5.05 9.92 -9.92
CA GLU A 62 4.81 10.97 -8.95
C GLU A 62 4.33 10.33 -7.65
N PHE A 63 5.09 10.53 -6.56
CA PHE A 63 4.76 9.98 -5.26
C PHE A 63 4.02 11.00 -4.39
N ILE A 64 2.86 10.61 -3.86
CA ILE A 64 2.02 11.46 -3.01
C ILE A 64 1.81 10.77 -1.67
N GLN A 65 2.25 11.40 -0.58
CA GLN A 65 2.16 10.84 0.77
C GLN A 65 0.80 11.07 1.39
N PHE A 66 0.29 10.04 2.08
CA PHE A 66 -0.95 10.06 2.85
C PHE A 66 -0.74 9.55 4.27
N GLN A 67 -1.66 9.88 5.18
CA GLN A 67 -1.62 9.43 6.57
C GLN A 67 -2.14 7.99 6.77
N GLY A 68 -2.75 7.40 5.74
CA GLY A 68 -3.29 6.05 5.78
C GLY A 68 -4.02 5.66 4.50
N THR A 69 -4.60 4.47 4.48
CA THR A 69 -5.18 3.88 3.27
C THR A 69 -6.54 4.47 2.88
N THR A 70 -7.37 4.89 3.82
CA THR A 70 -8.70 5.46 3.52
C THR A 70 -8.65 6.71 2.64
N PRO A 71 -7.85 7.76 2.95
CA PRO A 71 -7.74 8.90 2.06
C PRO A 71 -7.13 8.56 0.69
N MET A 72 -6.30 7.51 0.59
CA MET A 72 -5.82 7.01 -0.71
C MET A 72 -6.94 6.37 -1.54
N VAL A 73 -7.87 5.60 -0.91
CA VAL A 73 -9.08 5.09 -1.58
C VAL A 73 -9.89 6.23 -2.17
N GLN A 74 -10.14 7.27 -1.40
CA GLN A 74 -10.89 8.46 -1.85
C GLN A 74 -10.18 9.17 -3.00
N ALA A 75 -8.87 9.36 -2.91
CA ALA A 75 -8.06 9.97 -3.96
C ALA A 75 -8.05 9.14 -5.26
N MET A 76 -8.01 7.80 -5.16
CA MET A 76 -8.15 6.90 -6.31
C MET A 76 -9.54 7.00 -6.94
N ALA A 77 -10.60 6.97 -6.15
CA ALA A 77 -11.97 7.08 -6.62
C ALA A 77 -12.19 8.44 -7.34
N ALA A 78 -11.63 9.51 -6.80
CA ALA A 78 -11.65 10.85 -7.40
C ALA A 78 -10.72 11.01 -8.63
N GLY A 79 -9.94 9.99 -9.00
CA GLY A 79 -9.02 10.06 -10.13
C GLY A 79 -7.73 10.85 -9.88
N ALA A 80 -7.42 11.17 -8.62
CA ALA A 80 -6.18 11.86 -8.24
C ALA A 80 -4.96 10.92 -8.19
N LEU A 81 -5.18 9.61 -8.02
CA LEU A 81 -4.15 8.58 -8.02
C LEU A 81 -4.45 7.51 -9.08
N ASP A 82 -3.40 6.94 -9.65
CA ASP A 82 -3.45 5.81 -10.57
C ASP A 82 -3.18 4.49 -9.86
N CYS A 83 -2.20 4.48 -8.94
CA CYS A 83 -1.89 3.36 -8.06
C CYS A 83 -1.74 3.84 -6.62
N SER A 84 -1.89 2.94 -5.66
CA SER A 84 -1.63 3.28 -4.26
C SER A 84 -1.41 2.05 -3.39
N THR A 85 -0.76 2.27 -2.26
CA THR A 85 -0.78 1.34 -1.14
C THR A 85 -2.18 1.22 -0.55
N GLN A 86 -2.62 -0.01 -0.32
CA GLN A 86 -3.87 -0.29 0.38
C GLN A 86 -3.71 -1.41 1.42
N ALA A 87 -4.57 -1.41 2.43
CA ALA A 87 -4.88 -2.62 3.15
C ALA A 87 -5.99 -3.38 2.40
N PRO A 88 -6.04 -4.71 2.42
CA PRO A 88 -7.09 -5.47 1.74
C PRO A 88 -8.51 -5.00 2.09
N LEU A 89 -8.73 -4.64 3.34
CA LEU A 89 -10.06 -4.22 3.80
C LEU A 89 -10.43 -2.80 3.37
N SER A 90 -9.47 -1.85 3.34
CA SER A 90 -9.77 -0.53 2.80
C SER A 90 -10.02 -0.58 1.29
N LEU A 91 -9.34 -1.46 0.55
CA LEU A 91 -9.68 -1.75 -0.84
C LEU A 91 -11.10 -2.30 -0.97
N ALA A 92 -11.46 -3.30 -0.14
CA ALA A 92 -12.79 -3.90 -0.14
C ALA A 92 -13.89 -2.87 0.15
N GLN A 93 -13.66 -2.01 1.14
CA GLN A 93 -14.58 -0.92 1.48
C GLN A 93 -14.71 0.08 0.32
N GLY A 94 -13.59 0.46 -0.28
CA GLY A 94 -13.58 1.34 -1.46
C GLY A 94 -14.37 0.76 -2.64
N ALA A 95 -14.25 -0.54 -2.88
CA ALA A 95 -15.00 -1.23 -3.93
C ALA A 95 -16.50 -1.30 -3.65
N VAL A 96 -16.91 -1.42 -2.38
CA VAL A 96 -18.33 -1.53 -1.99
C VAL A 96 -19.02 -0.19 -1.87
N GLU A 97 -18.32 0.83 -1.37
CA GLU A 97 -18.93 2.12 -0.98
C GLU A 97 -18.55 3.29 -1.91
N SER A 98 -17.48 3.15 -2.68
CA SER A 98 -16.95 4.23 -3.54
C SER A 98 -16.74 3.80 -4.99
N ASP A 99 -17.26 2.65 -5.40
CA ASP A 99 -17.10 2.07 -6.75
C ASP A 99 -15.64 2.03 -7.24
N LEU A 100 -14.69 1.86 -6.31
CA LEU A 100 -13.28 1.79 -6.66
C LEU A 100 -12.99 0.51 -7.46
N ASN A 101 -12.72 0.67 -8.75
CA ASN A 101 -12.33 -0.39 -9.65
C ASN A 101 -10.80 -0.45 -9.76
N ALA A 102 -10.17 -1.42 -9.11
CA ALA A 102 -8.71 -1.58 -9.07
C ALA A 102 -8.29 -3.04 -9.24
N TYR A 103 -7.03 -3.26 -9.65
CA TYR A 103 -6.34 -4.54 -9.60
C TYR A 103 -5.32 -4.54 -8.46
N ILE A 104 -5.18 -5.67 -7.77
CA ILE A 104 -4.10 -5.92 -6.83
C ILE A 104 -2.89 -6.35 -7.63
N VAL A 105 -1.83 -5.53 -7.64
CA VAL A 105 -0.67 -5.74 -8.50
C VAL A 105 0.57 -6.24 -7.77
N ALA A 106 0.69 -5.95 -6.44
CA ALA A 106 1.80 -6.43 -5.62
C ALA A 106 1.40 -6.53 -4.15
N GLN A 107 2.24 -7.17 -3.33
CA GLN A 107 2.16 -7.19 -1.88
C GLN A 107 3.47 -6.70 -1.28
N HIS A 108 3.40 -5.70 -0.39
CA HIS A 108 4.57 -5.15 0.28
C HIS A 108 4.91 -5.91 1.56
N ALA A 109 3.92 -6.12 2.41
CA ALA A 109 4.13 -6.71 3.73
C ALA A 109 2.91 -7.48 4.24
N GLY A 110 3.18 -8.38 5.18
CA GLY A 110 2.18 -9.11 5.93
C GLY A 110 2.67 -9.41 7.34
N GLU A 111 1.81 -10.02 8.13
CA GLU A 111 2.12 -10.52 9.46
C GLU A 111 2.00 -12.04 9.46
N LYS A 112 2.95 -12.70 10.12
CA LYS A 112 2.97 -14.16 10.31
C LYS A 112 3.44 -14.50 11.71
N PRO A 113 3.23 -15.71 12.23
CA PRO A 113 3.76 -16.11 13.51
C PRO A 113 5.26 -15.82 13.63
N GLY A 114 5.66 -15.12 14.71
CA GLY A 114 7.04 -14.71 14.96
C GLY A 114 7.51 -13.44 14.25
N SER A 115 6.71 -12.84 13.35
CA SER A 115 6.98 -11.52 12.79
C SER A 115 6.37 -10.41 13.66
N PHE A 116 6.71 -9.16 13.32
CA PHE A 116 6.02 -8.00 13.92
C PHE A 116 4.53 -8.07 13.66
N SER A 117 3.75 -7.73 14.69
CA SER A 117 2.32 -7.48 14.57
C SER A 117 2.00 -6.07 15.06
N VAL A 118 1.17 -5.34 14.32
CA VAL A 118 0.64 -4.06 14.77
C VAL A 118 -0.12 -4.30 16.07
N TYR A 119 0.11 -3.45 17.07
CA TYR A 119 -0.49 -3.61 18.39
C TYR A 119 -1.03 -2.31 18.95
N TRP A 120 -1.86 -2.41 19.96
CA TRP A 120 -2.32 -1.29 20.77
C TRP A 120 -1.64 -1.34 22.13
N ALA A 121 -1.16 -0.16 22.56
CA ALA A 121 -0.45 0.01 23.81
C ALA A 121 -1.19 0.95 24.75
N VAL A 122 -0.90 0.77 26.03
CA VAL A 122 -1.30 1.64 27.12
C VAL A 122 -0.06 2.03 27.92
N LYS A 123 -0.17 3.02 28.83
CA LYS A 123 0.89 3.28 29.82
C LYS A 123 1.13 2.02 30.65
N ALA A 124 2.37 1.79 31.06
CA ALA A 124 2.73 0.60 31.83
C ALA A 124 1.91 0.46 33.13
N GLU A 125 1.65 1.58 33.81
CA GLU A 125 0.86 1.69 35.04
C GLU A 125 -0.65 1.75 34.83
N SER A 126 -1.12 1.75 33.57
CA SER A 126 -2.56 1.85 33.25
C SER A 126 -3.38 0.73 33.92
N PRO A 127 -4.56 1.04 34.47
CA PRO A 127 -5.48 0.03 34.97
C PRO A 127 -6.14 -0.82 33.88
N ILE A 128 -6.06 -0.40 32.59
CA ILE A 128 -6.65 -1.11 31.45
C ILE A 128 -5.80 -2.36 31.18
N LYS A 129 -6.25 -3.53 31.56
CA LYS A 129 -5.52 -4.81 31.41
C LYS A 129 -6.14 -5.75 30.39
N THR A 130 -7.42 -5.61 30.12
CA THR A 130 -8.21 -6.45 29.21
C THR A 130 -8.94 -5.58 28.18
N LEU A 131 -9.51 -6.22 27.16
CA LEU A 131 -10.38 -5.54 26.19
C LEU A 131 -11.62 -4.96 26.84
N ALA A 132 -12.19 -5.65 27.85
CA ALA A 132 -13.37 -5.17 28.58
C ALA A 132 -13.13 -3.84 29.27
N ASP A 133 -11.91 -3.60 29.78
CA ASP A 133 -11.53 -2.35 30.43
C ASP A 133 -11.47 -1.15 29.47
N MET A 134 -11.55 -1.39 28.15
CA MET A 134 -11.60 -0.34 27.14
C MET A 134 -12.94 0.40 27.09
N LYS A 135 -14.00 -0.14 27.73
CA LYS A 135 -15.31 0.51 27.75
C LYS A 135 -15.22 1.92 28.33
N GLY A 136 -15.74 2.91 27.57
CA GLY A 136 -15.69 4.32 27.89
C GLY A 136 -14.32 5.00 27.68
N LYS A 137 -13.29 4.27 27.21
CA LYS A 137 -11.94 4.80 27.04
C LYS A 137 -11.76 5.48 25.69
N THR A 138 -10.75 6.36 25.63
CA THR A 138 -10.32 7.02 24.40
C THR A 138 -9.25 6.18 23.71
N VAL A 139 -9.52 5.77 22.46
CA VAL A 139 -8.67 4.88 21.67
C VAL A 139 -8.13 5.61 20.44
N GLY A 140 -6.82 5.69 20.37
CA GLY A 140 -6.11 6.27 19.23
C GLY A 140 -6.00 5.29 18.07
N ILE A 141 -6.37 5.75 16.88
CA ILE A 141 -6.19 5.07 15.60
C ILE A 141 -5.42 5.97 14.65
N ASN A 142 -4.88 5.43 13.55
CA ASN A 142 -4.25 6.29 12.55
C ASN A 142 -5.30 7.12 11.79
N VAL A 143 -6.22 6.45 11.12
CA VAL A 143 -7.35 7.03 10.38
C VAL A 143 -8.54 6.08 10.49
N TYR A 144 -9.75 6.62 10.63
CA TYR A 144 -10.98 5.83 10.63
C TYR A 144 -11.14 5.05 9.33
N GLY A 145 -11.60 3.81 9.43
CA GLY A 145 -11.81 2.94 8.27
C GLY A 145 -10.53 2.40 7.62
N SER A 146 -9.36 2.63 8.24
CA SER A 146 -8.08 2.12 7.73
C SER A 146 -7.87 0.63 7.99
N GLY A 147 -6.79 0.08 7.41
CA GLY A 147 -6.43 -1.32 7.57
C GLY A 147 -6.11 -1.77 9.00
N VAL A 148 -5.89 -0.85 9.95
CA VAL A 148 -5.75 -1.18 11.37
C VAL A 148 -7.05 -0.95 12.16
N TYR A 149 -7.93 -0.07 11.70
CA TYR A 149 -9.22 0.16 12.32
C TYR A 149 -10.11 -1.08 12.29
N TYR A 150 -10.29 -1.68 11.11
CA TYR A 150 -11.21 -2.83 10.95
C TYR A 150 -10.83 -4.04 11.81
N PRO A 151 -9.57 -4.50 11.86
CA PRO A 151 -9.19 -5.60 12.74
C PRO A 151 -9.48 -5.30 14.21
N MET A 152 -9.15 -4.09 14.67
CA MET A 152 -9.48 -3.67 16.03
C MET A 152 -10.99 -3.71 16.28
N ALA A 153 -11.80 -3.18 15.38
CA ALA A 153 -13.25 -3.18 15.49
C ALA A 153 -13.81 -4.61 15.57
N LEU A 154 -13.25 -5.53 14.75
CA LEU A 154 -13.60 -6.95 14.83
C LEU A 154 -13.28 -7.56 16.20
N LEU A 155 -12.08 -7.30 16.72
CA LEU A 155 -11.65 -7.83 18.02
C LEU A 155 -12.56 -7.33 19.14
N LEU A 156 -12.88 -6.04 19.15
CA LEU A 156 -13.79 -5.44 20.11
C LEU A 156 -15.18 -6.09 20.05
N ARG A 157 -15.76 -6.23 18.85
CA ARG A 157 -17.09 -6.88 18.66
C ARG A 157 -17.10 -8.34 19.13
N LYS A 158 -16.05 -9.12 18.84
CA LYS A 158 -15.90 -10.49 19.34
C LYS A 158 -15.84 -10.58 20.87
N ASN A 159 -15.45 -9.49 21.53
CA ASN A 159 -15.40 -9.39 22.98
C ASN A 159 -16.57 -8.58 23.57
N GLY A 160 -17.64 -8.39 22.83
CA GLY A 160 -18.88 -7.78 23.30
C GLY A 160 -18.84 -6.26 23.40
N LEU A 161 -17.86 -5.60 22.78
CA LEU A 161 -17.76 -4.13 22.70
C LEU A 161 -18.11 -3.62 21.31
N ASP A 162 -18.98 -2.63 21.24
CA ASP A 162 -19.25 -1.90 20.00
C ASP A 162 -18.24 -0.75 19.86
N PRO A 163 -17.34 -0.78 18.84
CA PRO A 163 -16.33 0.25 18.67
C PRO A 163 -16.88 1.66 18.41
N GLU A 164 -18.15 1.76 18.01
CA GLU A 164 -18.82 3.04 17.73
C GLU A 164 -19.56 3.60 18.94
N LYS A 165 -19.89 2.78 19.94
CA LYS A 165 -20.68 3.15 21.13
C LYS A 165 -19.92 3.05 22.43
N ASP A 166 -19.07 2.00 22.56
CA ASP A 166 -18.44 1.66 23.82
C ASP A 166 -17.08 2.29 24.02
N ILE A 167 -16.46 2.87 22.97
CA ILE A 167 -15.18 3.59 23.06
C ILE A 167 -15.27 4.95 22.36
N LYS A 168 -14.31 5.83 22.68
CA LYS A 168 -14.13 7.12 21.98
C LYS A 168 -12.96 7.02 21.02
N LEU A 169 -13.21 7.03 19.73
CA LEU A 169 -12.16 7.00 18.70
C LEU A 169 -11.55 8.37 18.50
N VAL A 170 -10.21 8.44 18.44
CA VAL A 170 -9.45 9.65 18.12
C VAL A 170 -8.44 9.33 17.03
N GLU A 171 -8.49 10.04 15.93
CA GLU A 171 -7.46 9.97 14.90
C GLU A 171 -6.18 10.65 15.39
N THR A 172 -5.16 9.86 15.65
CA THR A 172 -3.86 10.34 16.11
C THR A 172 -2.83 10.40 14.98
N GLY A 173 -3.03 9.60 13.93
CA GLY A 173 -1.96 9.23 13.01
C GLY A 173 -1.00 8.23 13.66
N PHE A 174 -0.04 7.71 12.87
CA PHE A 174 0.98 6.81 13.42
C PHE A 174 2.11 7.55 14.16
N PRO A 175 2.74 8.60 13.57
CA PRO A 175 3.87 9.26 14.23
C PRO A 175 3.56 9.84 15.61
N PRO A 176 2.41 10.50 15.86
CA PRO A 176 2.07 11.09 17.16
C PRO A 176 1.43 10.12 18.15
N SER A 177 1.19 8.86 17.79
CA SER A 177 0.44 7.91 18.64
C SER A 177 1.13 7.66 19.98
N GLU A 178 2.46 7.49 20.01
CA GLU A 178 3.23 7.34 21.25
C GLU A 178 3.02 8.53 22.19
N ASP A 179 3.17 9.75 21.67
CA ASP A 179 3.03 10.97 22.48
C ASP A 179 1.59 11.16 22.96
N ALA A 180 0.60 10.74 22.17
CA ALA A 180 -0.81 10.77 22.56
C ALA A 180 -1.11 9.85 23.75
N ILE A 181 -0.48 8.66 23.83
CA ILE A 181 -0.58 7.77 24.99
C ILE A 181 0.13 8.39 26.19
N ARG A 182 1.38 8.82 26.01
CA ARG A 182 2.20 9.35 27.13
C ARG A 182 1.60 10.60 27.76
N SER A 183 1.03 11.50 26.96
CA SER A 183 0.35 12.71 27.44
C SER A 183 -1.04 12.43 28.05
N GLY A 184 -1.61 11.25 27.84
CA GLY A 184 -2.97 10.92 28.25
C GLY A 184 -4.06 11.50 27.34
N ARG A 185 -3.70 11.98 26.13
CA ARG A 185 -4.69 12.38 25.12
C ARG A 185 -5.53 11.19 24.64
N VAL A 186 -4.95 9.99 24.65
CA VAL A 186 -5.63 8.73 24.49
C VAL A 186 -5.24 7.76 25.58
N ASP A 187 -6.17 6.90 26.00
CA ASP A 187 -5.91 5.85 26.98
C ASP A 187 -5.19 4.65 26.34
N VAL A 188 -5.53 4.35 25.09
CA VAL A 188 -5.02 3.25 24.29
C VAL A 188 -4.62 3.81 22.94
N GLY A 189 -3.45 3.45 22.39
CA GLY A 189 -2.99 3.96 21.11
C GLY A 189 -2.34 2.90 20.23
N VAL A 190 -2.48 3.03 18.91
CA VAL A 190 -1.92 2.11 17.95
C VAL A 190 -0.41 2.30 17.81
N MET A 191 0.32 1.18 17.78
CA MET A 191 1.77 1.12 17.62
C MET A 191 2.15 0.30 16.39
N ILE A 192 2.94 0.91 15.52
CA ILE A 192 3.42 0.31 14.28
C ILE A 192 4.90 0.70 14.05
N GLN A 193 5.65 -0.11 13.32
CA GLN A 193 7.02 0.25 12.94
C GLN A 193 7.06 1.46 11.99
N PRO A 194 8.05 2.35 12.10
CA PRO A 194 9.21 2.35 13.02
C PRO A 194 8.92 2.93 14.42
N PHE A 195 7.73 3.43 14.66
CA PHE A 195 7.36 4.14 15.90
C PHE A 195 7.29 3.20 17.10
N ALA A 196 6.88 1.95 16.88
CA ALA A 196 6.85 0.90 17.90
C ALA A 196 8.23 0.66 18.50
N ALA A 197 9.26 0.43 17.67
CA ALA A 197 10.63 0.20 18.15
C ALA A 197 11.16 1.39 18.96
N ARG A 198 10.85 2.63 18.55
CA ARG A 198 11.22 3.84 19.30
C ARG A 198 10.55 3.88 20.68
N ALA A 199 9.25 3.58 20.72
CA ALA A 199 8.49 3.60 21.96
C ALA A 199 8.93 2.49 22.94
N GLU A 200 9.23 1.30 22.41
CA GLU A 200 9.75 0.16 23.18
C GLU A 200 11.11 0.48 23.78
N ALA A 201 12.01 1.11 23.02
CA ALA A 201 13.32 1.55 23.52
C ALA A 201 13.23 2.57 24.67
N LYS A 202 12.22 3.44 24.67
CA LYS A 202 11.97 4.41 25.76
C LYS A 202 11.32 3.75 26.98
N GLY A 203 10.68 2.59 26.83
CA GLY A 203 9.92 1.95 27.90
C GLY A 203 8.67 2.74 28.34
N GLY A 204 8.05 2.34 29.44
CA GLY A 204 6.90 3.02 30.06
C GLY A 204 5.56 2.81 29.33
N LEU A 205 5.53 2.02 28.26
CA LEU A 205 4.32 1.53 27.62
C LEU A 205 4.29 -0.02 27.68
N ARG A 206 3.11 -0.59 27.63
CA ARG A 206 2.93 -2.04 27.46
C ARG A 206 1.89 -2.33 26.41
N LYS A 207 2.08 -3.43 25.69
CA LYS A 207 1.10 -3.98 24.76
C LYS A 207 -0.16 -4.39 25.49
N LEU A 208 -1.32 -4.05 24.94
CA LEU A 208 -2.62 -4.51 25.41
C LEU A 208 -3.13 -5.66 24.55
N PHE A 209 -3.14 -5.50 23.23
CA PHE A 209 -3.48 -6.52 22.24
C PHE A 209 -2.81 -6.20 20.90
N ALA A 210 -2.79 -7.19 19.98
CA ALA A 210 -2.19 -7.06 18.66
C ALA A 210 -3.13 -7.61 17.57
N LEU A 211 -2.83 -7.32 16.31
CA LEU A 211 -3.56 -7.90 15.18
C LEU A 211 -3.44 -9.42 15.13
N SER A 212 -2.28 -9.98 15.55
CA SER A 212 -2.08 -11.43 15.66
C SER A 212 -3.01 -12.14 16.64
N ASP A 213 -3.64 -11.42 17.58
CA ASP A 213 -4.65 -11.95 18.48
C ASP A 213 -6.00 -12.15 17.79
N ILE A 214 -6.18 -11.57 16.61
CA ILE A 214 -7.41 -11.64 15.80
C ILE A 214 -7.30 -12.73 14.76
N GLN A 215 -6.20 -12.70 14.01
CA GLN A 215 -5.91 -13.61 12.91
C GLN A 215 -4.40 -13.73 12.72
N GLN A 216 -3.93 -14.92 12.37
CA GLN A 216 -2.57 -15.16 11.92
C GLN A 216 -2.45 -15.06 10.40
N ASN A 217 -1.22 -14.84 9.89
CA ASN A 217 -0.96 -14.73 8.45
C ASN A 217 -1.77 -13.62 7.76
N ILE A 218 -1.75 -12.43 8.34
CA ILE A 218 -2.45 -11.25 7.81
C ILE A 218 -1.72 -10.73 6.57
N VAL A 219 -2.45 -10.50 5.49
CA VAL A 219 -1.98 -9.65 4.38
C VAL A 219 -2.23 -8.20 4.82
N HIS A 220 -1.15 -7.45 5.04
CA HIS A 220 -1.26 -6.14 5.66
C HIS A 220 -1.23 -5.00 4.65
N ILE A 221 -0.25 -5.03 3.75
CA ILE A 221 0.01 -3.96 2.80
C ILE A 221 0.13 -4.52 1.38
N ILE A 222 -0.75 -4.06 0.51
CA ILE A 222 -0.77 -4.39 -0.92
C ILE A 222 -0.61 -3.14 -1.77
N GLU A 223 -0.18 -3.31 -3.00
CA GLU A 223 -0.24 -2.29 -4.05
C GLU A 223 -1.42 -2.56 -4.95
N VAL A 224 -2.19 -1.53 -5.22
CA VAL A 224 -3.31 -1.59 -6.16
C VAL A 224 -3.19 -0.51 -7.22
N CYS A 225 -3.64 -0.81 -8.44
CA CYS A 225 -3.74 0.16 -9.53
C CYS A 225 -5.16 0.19 -10.08
N LYS A 226 -5.67 1.37 -10.43
CA LYS A 226 -6.99 1.52 -11.08
C LYS A 226 -7.05 0.68 -12.36
N LYS A 227 -8.16 -0.02 -12.57
CA LYS A 227 -8.37 -0.79 -13.81
C LYS A 227 -8.25 0.10 -15.04
N GLU A 228 -8.86 1.27 -15.00
CA GLU A 228 -8.80 2.25 -16.09
C GLU A 228 -7.36 2.62 -16.48
N PHE A 229 -6.50 2.86 -15.48
CA PHE A 229 -5.09 3.18 -15.72
C PHE A 229 -4.35 1.99 -16.37
N VAL A 230 -4.53 0.80 -15.79
CA VAL A 230 -3.88 -0.44 -16.27
C VAL A 230 -4.32 -0.78 -17.70
N ASP A 231 -5.63 -0.69 -17.98
CA ASP A 231 -6.19 -1.01 -19.28
C ASP A 231 -5.75 -0.02 -20.38
N LYS A 232 -5.61 1.27 -19.99
CA LYS A 232 -5.16 2.33 -20.90
C LYS A 232 -3.65 2.33 -21.12
N ASN A 233 -2.86 1.92 -20.11
CA ASN A 233 -1.40 1.99 -20.10
C ASN A 233 -0.77 0.66 -19.64
N PRO A 234 -1.06 -0.49 -20.29
CA PRO A 234 -0.66 -1.80 -19.80
C PRO A 234 0.87 -1.96 -19.66
N GLU A 235 1.66 -1.43 -20.59
CA GLU A 235 3.12 -1.53 -20.52
C GLU A 235 3.73 -0.66 -19.42
N ALA A 236 3.15 0.51 -19.15
CA ALA A 236 3.57 1.34 -18.03
C ALA A 236 3.24 0.66 -16.68
N ALA A 237 2.04 0.07 -16.57
CA ALA A 237 1.63 -0.69 -15.38
C ALA A 237 2.56 -1.90 -15.13
N LYS A 238 2.83 -2.71 -16.16
CA LYS A 238 3.77 -3.84 -16.07
C LYS A 238 5.16 -3.38 -15.67
N SER A 239 5.67 -2.32 -16.28
CA SER A 239 6.98 -1.77 -15.99
C SER A 239 7.09 -1.27 -14.55
N TYR A 240 6.05 -0.59 -14.04
CA TYR A 240 5.98 -0.17 -12.65
C TYR A 240 6.02 -1.38 -11.70
N VAL A 241 5.25 -2.43 -11.97
CA VAL A 241 5.22 -3.64 -11.12
C VAL A 241 6.54 -4.41 -11.19
N ARG A 242 7.20 -4.48 -12.36
CA ARG A 242 8.57 -5.04 -12.47
C ARG A 242 9.56 -4.26 -11.59
N ASP A 243 9.52 -2.95 -11.64
CA ASP A 243 10.40 -2.10 -10.84
C ASP A 243 10.07 -2.20 -9.33
N LEU A 244 8.80 -2.33 -8.93
CA LEU A 244 8.42 -2.65 -7.54
C LEU A 244 8.99 -4.01 -7.08
N THR A 245 8.85 -5.03 -7.91
CA THR A 245 9.40 -6.37 -7.62
C THR A 245 10.92 -6.33 -7.49
N ALA A 246 11.60 -5.62 -8.39
CA ALA A 246 13.04 -5.40 -8.32
C ALA A 246 13.44 -4.63 -7.06
N GLY A 247 12.68 -3.59 -6.69
CA GLY A 247 12.88 -2.82 -5.47
C GLY A 247 12.74 -3.66 -4.21
N MET A 248 11.76 -4.58 -4.15
CA MET A 248 11.61 -5.52 -3.05
C MET A 248 12.81 -6.48 -2.96
N LYS A 249 13.23 -7.06 -4.08
CA LYS A 249 14.41 -7.93 -4.12
C LYS A 249 15.67 -7.19 -3.66
N LYS A 250 15.88 -5.95 -4.13
CA LYS A 250 17.01 -5.10 -3.70
C LYS A 250 16.97 -4.81 -2.21
N ALA A 251 15.79 -4.45 -1.68
CA ALA A 251 15.61 -4.13 -0.27
C ALA A 251 16.00 -5.33 0.62
N LEU A 252 15.56 -6.52 0.26
CA LEU A 252 15.85 -7.74 1.02
C LEU A 252 17.32 -8.18 0.88
N ALA A 253 17.93 -8.01 -0.29
CA ALA A 253 19.31 -8.39 -0.54
C ALA A 253 20.33 -7.42 0.06
N ASN A 254 20.00 -6.12 0.19
CA ASN A 254 20.93 -5.06 0.57
C ASN A 254 20.44 -4.33 1.83
N ARG A 255 20.33 -5.09 2.94
CA ARG A 255 19.77 -4.55 4.19
C ARG A 255 20.42 -3.24 4.65
N ASN A 256 21.76 -3.15 4.61
CA ASN A 256 22.49 -1.97 5.09
C ASN A 256 22.13 -0.71 4.27
N GLU A 257 22.03 -0.82 2.95
CA GLU A 257 21.60 0.29 2.11
C GLU A 257 20.12 0.58 2.31
N THR A 258 19.29 -0.46 2.51
CA THR A 258 17.87 -0.28 2.80
C THR A 258 17.63 0.51 4.08
N LEU A 259 18.45 0.32 5.12
CA LEU A 259 18.41 1.15 6.32
C LEU A 259 18.60 2.64 6.00
N GLN A 260 19.54 2.98 5.12
CA GLN A 260 19.78 4.36 4.67
C GLN A 260 18.58 4.88 3.86
N VAL A 261 18.14 4.12 2.87
CA VAL A 261 16.99 4.46 2.01
C VAL A 261 15.74 4.73 2.84
N VAL A 262 15.42 3.85 3.79
CA VAL A 262 14.26 4.01 4.68
C VAL A 262 14.43 5.23 5.59
N SER A 263 15.63 5.46 6.14
CA SER A 263 15.93 6.65 6.94
C SER A 263 15.76 7.95 6.15
N GLU A 264 16.24 7.98 4.92
CA GLU A 264 16.10 9.14 4.01
C GLU A 264 14.63 9.51 3.73
N VAL A 265 13.75 8.51 3.65
CA VAL A 265 12.31 8.72 3.39
C VAL A 265 11.53 9.02 4.66
N THR A 266 11.69 8.17 5.68
CA THR A 266 10.86 8.20 6.90
C THR A 266 11.36 9.16 7.96
N LYS A 267 12.61 9.65 7.83
CA LYS A 267 13.33 10.45 8.84
C LYS A 267 13.60 9.69 10.16
N ALA A 268 13.38 8.38 10.18
CA ALA A 268 13.73 7.55 11.33
C ALA A 268 15.27 7.36 11.39
N PRO A 269 15.88 7.47 12.58
CA PRO A 269 17.32 7.23 12.74
C PRO A 269 17.70 5.81 12.33
N VAL A 270 18.80 5.65 11.58
CA VAL A 270 19.32 4.34 11.13
C VAL A 270 19.51 3.37 12.30
N ALA A 271 20.05 3.83 13.43
CA ALA A 271 20.23 2.99 14.61
C ALA A 271 18.91 2.42 15.14
N GLY A 272 17.80 3.19 15.07
CA GLY A 272 16.47 2.71 15.43
C GLY A 272 15.93 1.70 14.42
N LEU A 273 16.10 1.96 13.13
CA LEU A 273 15.72 1.03 12.06
C LEU A 273 16.52 -0.29 12.16
N ASP A 274 17.79 -0.21 12.50
CA ASP A 274 18.65 -1.39 12.62
C ASP A 274 18.20 -2.36 13.72
N THR A 275 17.43 -1.93 14.69
CA THR A 275 16.91 -2.83 15.73
C THR A 275 15.96 -3.89 15.19
N TYR A 276 15.19 -3.61 14.15
CA TYR A 276 14.11 -4.48 13.66
C TYR A 276 14.07 -4.67 12.14
N LEU A 277 14.33 -3.61 11.33
CA LEU A 277 14.03 -3.58 9.90
C LEU A 277 14.65 -4.75 9.15
N LEU A 278 13.83 -5.50 8.43
CA LEU A 278 14.18 -6.71 7.66
C LEU A 278 14.85 -7.83 8.49
N LYS A 279 14.67 -7.81 9.81
CA LYS A 279 15.00 -8.93 10.70
C LYS A 279 13.79 -9.86 10.87
N PRO A 280 13.96 -11.06 11.44
CA PRO A 280 12.82 -11.97 11.70
C PRO A 280 11.68 -11.35 12.52
N VAL A 281 12.00 -10.38 13.36
CA VAL A 281 11.04 -9.65 14.22
C VAL A 281 10.35 -8.47 13.51
N ASP A 282 10.61 -8.25 12.23
CA ASP A 282 9.91 -7.24 11.42
C ASP A 282 8.69 -7.85 10.72
N PHE A 283 7.94 -7.04 9.96
CA PHE A 283 6.90 -7.54 9.05
C PHE A 283 7.44 -8.60 8.10
N ALA A 284 6.60 -9.57 7.77
CA ALA A 284 6.93 -10.53 6.74
C ALA A 284 6.86 -9.87 5.35
N ARG A 285 7.90 -10.09 4.53
CA ARG A 285 7.94 -9.70 3.11
C ARG A 285 8.03 -10.94 2.24
N GLU A 286 7.36 -10.88 1.09
CA GLU A 286 7.49 -11.87 0.04
C GLU A 286 8.48 -11.32 -1.01
N PRO A 287 9.60 -12.01 -1.29
CA PRO A 287 10.66 -11.47 -2.15
C PRO A 287 10.21 -11.12 -3.57
N GLY A 288 9.24 -11.85 -4.10
CA GLY A 288 8.64 -11.58 -5.42
C GLY A 288 7.54 -10.53 -5.39
N ALA A 289 7.23 -9.95 -4.23
CA ALA A 289 6.08 -9.06 -4.02
C ALA A 289 4.74 -9.69 -4.46
N ARG A 290 4.65 -11.03 -4.47
CA ARG A 290 3.46 -11.76 -4.94
C ARG A 290 2.31 -11.60 -3.97
N PRO A 291 1.11 -11.19 -4.43
CA PRO A 291 -0.07 -11.10 -3.57
C PRO A 291 -0.56 -12.49 -3.12
N ASN A 292 -0.84 -12.63 -1.83
CA ASN A 292 -1.52 -13.80 -1.28
C ASN A 292 -3.05 -13.64 -1.42
N PHE A 293 -3.57 -13.92 -2.62
CA PHE A 293 -5.00 -13.79 -2.90
C PHE A 293 -5.89 -14.66 -1.99
N ALA A 294 -5.42 -15.86 -1.61
CA ALA A 294 -6.17 -16.71 -0.68
C ALA A 294 -6.28 -16.08 0.72
N GLY A 295 -5.19 -15.50 1.21
CA GLY A 295 -5.20 -14.74 2.48
C GLY A 295 -6.09 -13.51 2.42
N ILE A 296 -6.09 -12.79 1.31
CA ILE A 296 -6.96 -11.62 1.09
C ILE A 296 -8.43 -12.04 1.09
N GLN A 297 -8.79 -13.15 0.39
CA GLN A 297 -10.15 -13.65 0.39
C GLN A 297 -10.61 -14.03 1.81
N ALA A 298 -9.78 -14.76 2.55
CA ALA A 298 -10.10 -15.13 3.94
C ALA A 298 -10.37 -13.90 4.82
N MET A 299 -9.64 -12.79 4.58
CA MET A 299 -9.89 -11.52 5.28
C MET A 299 -11.23 -10.92 4.86
N PHE A 300 -11.57 -10.89 3.57
CA PHE A 300 -12.86 -10.38 3.09
C PHE A 300 -14.04 -11.16 3.72
N ASP A 301 -13.95 -12.50 3.72
CA ASP A 301 -14.98 -13.38 4.28
C ASP A 301 -15.15 -13.13 5.78
N LEU A 302 -14.05 -13.05 6.53
CA LEU A 302 -14.06 -12.80 7.97
C LEU A 302 -14.74 -11.47 8.32
N TYR A 303 -14.44 -10.40 7.58
CA TYR A 303 -14.99 -9.09 7.88
C TYR A 303 -16.42 -8.91 7.37
N GLN A 304 -16.78 -9.60 6.29
CA GLN A 304 -18.16 -9.66 5.84
C GLN A 304 -19.04 -10.41 6.89
N GLN A 305 -18.57 -11.54 7.40
CA GLN A 305 -19.26 -12.29 8.47
C GLN A 305 -19.40 -11.47 9.76
N ALA A 306 -18.41 -10.61 10.05
CA ALA A 306 -18.45 -9.71 11.20
C ALA A 306 -19.31 -8.45 10.98
N GLY A 307 -19.94 -8.30 9.80
CA GLY A 307 -20.75 -7.13 9.45
C GLY A 307 -19.96 -5.85 9.21
N LEU A 308 -18.65 -5.96 8.99
CA LEU A 308 -17.75 -4.83 8.68
C LEU A 308 -17.64 -4.56 7.18
N LEU A 309 -18.03 -5.52 6.34
CA LEU A 309 -18.27 -5.35 4.91
C LEU A 309 -19.75 -5.59 4.62
N LYS A 310 -20.38 -4.67 3.92
CA LYS A 310 -21.83 -4.70 3.62
C LYS A 310 -22.20 -5.77 2.60
N LYS A 311 -21.25 -6.19 1.76
CA LYS A 311 -21.46 -7.18 0.69
C LYS A 311 -20.27 -8.16 0.63
N PRO A 312 -20.50 -9.42 0.27
CA PRO A 312 -19.40 -10.34 -0.03
C PRO A 312 -18.63 -9.86 -1.27
N LEU A 313 -17.33 -10.11 -1.27
CA LEU A 313 -16.44 -9.79 -2.38
C LEU A 313 -15.66 -11.04 -2.77
N ASP A 314 -15.58 -11.31 -4.07
CA ASP A 314 -14.66 -12.29 -4.63
C ASP A 314 -13.35 -11.60 -5.02
N VAL A 315 -12.26 -12.04 -4.42
CA VAL A 315 -10.92 -11.48 -4.69
C VAL A 315 -10.52 -11.60 -6.16
N LYS A 316 -11.11 -12.53 -6.91
CA LYS A 316 -10.86 -12.70 -8.35
C LYS A 316 -11.16 -11.45 -9.16
N GLN A 317 -12.12 -10.62 -8.74
CA GLN A 317 -12.43 -9.36 -9.44
C GLN A 317 -11.27 -8.34 -9.42
N PHE A 318 -10.32 -8.52 -8.48
CA PHE A 318 -9.14 -7.66 -8.32
C PHE A 318 -7.90 -8.25 -8.98
N ARG A 319 -7.99 -9.39 -9.69
CA ARG A 319 -6.86 -10.05 -10.34
C ARG A 319 -6.72 -9.63 -11.79
N ARG A 320 -5.46 -9.48 -12.19
CA ARG A 320 -5.03 -9.36 -13.56
C ARG A 320 -3.61 -9.94 -13.68
N ASP A 321 -3.54 -11.21 -14.03
CA ASP A 321 -2.30 -12.00 -13.91
C ASP A 321 -1.14 -11.48 -14.78
N ASP A 322 -1.42 -10.84 -15.92
CA ASP A 322 -0.40 -10.25 -16.80
C ASP A 322 0.22 -8.93 -16.28
N VAL A 323 -0.31 -8.37 -15.17
CA VAL A 323 0.25 -7.18 -14.49
C VAL A 323 0.47 -7.40 -13.00
N THR A 324 0.21 -8.60 -12.48
CA THR A 324 0.40 -8.92 -11.06
C THR A 324 1.80 -9.49 -10.82
N ALA A 325 2.48 -9.03 -9.78
CA ALA A 325 3.81 -9.51 -9.38
C ALA A 325 3.80 -11.02 -9.03
N PRO A 326 4.91 -11.75 -9.26
CA PRO A 326 6.13 -11.28 -9.90
C PRO A 326 5.98 -11.21 -11.41
N LEU A 327 6.44 -10.13 -12.01
CA LEU A 327 6.62 -10.04 -13.46
C LEU A 327 8.10 -10.25 -13.77
N GLU A 328 8.42 -11.23 -14.62
CA GLU A 328 9.75 -11.51 -15.14
C GLU A 328 10.20 -10.52 -16.22
#